data_82aeed39fbd88efbb5efa6dca4b8f295
#
_entry.id   82aeed39fbd88efbb5efa6dca4b8f295
#
_cell.length_a   1.000
_cell.length_b   1.000
_cell.length_c   1.000
_cell.angle_alpha   90.00
_cell.angle_beta   90.00
_cell.angle_gamma   90.00
#
_symmetry.space_group_name_H-M   'P 1'
#
loop_
_entity.id
_entity.type
_entity.pdbx_description
1 polymer ?
#
loop_
_entity_poly.entity_id
_entity_poly.type
_entity_poly.pdbx_seq_one_letter_code
_entity_poly.pdbx_strand_id
1 'polypeptide(L)'
;MVLRPCVQLNTGEYNLRLQTAPVKLYNKSTDISRKRWSEQMDMENLIGETTEYDKKAALEVKKPKSWCKSVSAFANTLGGALIFGMADDGQIVGLTEPDSDAEKISEILKTRMEPIPEFRLRFHKIDDGKVLLILDVFKGEETPYYYSGDGTLEAFVRIGNESVRASATELKRLVLHGRNTSYDSQMTLYRVEDYAFSKLRERYTIRSGRETALTTKTLFPSGWQTRAAF
;
A
#
# COMPACT_ATOMS: atom_id res chain seq x y z
N MET A 1 -6.88 6.38 -20.44
CA MET A 1 -7.85 5.99 -21.49
C MET A 1 -7.07 5.31 -22.59
N VAL A 2 -7.02 3.98 -22.59
CA VAL A 2 -6.26 3.18 -23.56
C VAL A 2 -7.27 2.57 -24.51
N LEU A 3 -7.26 3.06 -25.75
CA LEU A 3 -8.05 2.51 -26.86
C LEU A 3 -7.25 1.38 -27.49
N ARG A 4 -7.78 0.15 -27.48
CA ARG A 4 -7.31 -0.94 -28.34
C ARG A 4 -8.30 -1.10 -29.49
N PRO A 5 -7.87 -1.04 -30.74
CA PRO A 5 -8.73 -1.35 -31.87
C PRO A 5 -8.85 -2.87 -32.04
N CYS A 6 -10.08 -3.38 -32.08
CA CYS A 6 -10.37 -4.74 -32.52
C CYS A 6 -10.75 -4.66 -34.00
N VAL A 7 -9.91 -5.20 -34.88
CA VAL A 7 -10.18 -5.28 -36.33
C VAL A 7 -10.77 -6.65 -36.59
N GLN A 8 -12.06 -6.73 -36.91
CA GLN A 8 -12.65 -7.88 -37.60
C GLN A 8 -12.73 -7.55 -39.10
N LEU A 9 -12.03 -8.31 -39.87
CA LEU A 9 -12.12 -8.28 -41.35
C LEU A 9 -13.36 -9.04 -41.79
N ASN A 10 -14.33 -8.32 -42.30
CA ASN A 10 -15.34 -8.92 -43.20
C ASN A 10 -15.57 -7.98 -44.37
N THR A 11 -15.69 -8.59 -45.54
CA THR A 11 -15.68 -7.98 -46.86
C THR A 11 -16.68 -6.83 -47.01
N GLY A 12 -16.19 -5.62 -47.22
CA GLY A 12 -16.85 -4.67 -48.10
C GLY A 12 -17.40 -3.40 -47.51
N GLU A 13 -17.31 -3.08 -46.17
CA GLU A 13 -17.64 -1.73 -45.69
C GLU A 13 -17.03 -1.43 -44.33
N TYR A 14 -16.28 -0.32 -44.21
CA TYR A 14 -15.68 0.14 -42.95
C TYR A 14 -16.67 0.93 -42.12
N ASN A 15 -17.36 0.28 -41.19
CA ASN A 15 -18.16 0.99 -40.17
C ASN A 15 -17.37 1.03 -38.84
N LEU A 16 -16.77 2.18 -38.55
CA LEU A 16 -16.18 2.50 -37.25
C LEU A 16 -17.29 2.77 -36.23
N ARG A 17 -17.77 1.74 -35.54
CA ARG A 17 -18.58 1.93 -34.33
C ARG A 17 -17.65 1.97 -33.11
N LEU A 18 -17.45 3.15 -32.54
CA LEU A 18 -16.88 3.33 -31.22
C LEU A 18 -17.89 2.85 -30.16
N GLN A 19 -17.71 1.62 -29.67
CA GLN A 19 -18.40 1.17 -28.47
C GLN A 19 -17.58 1.61 -27.25
N THR A 20 -18.04 2.66 -26.59
CA THR A 20 -17.55 3.03 -25.24
C THR A 20 -18.16 2.08 -24.23
N ALA A 21 -17.49 0.97 -23.93
CA ALA A 21 -17.81 0.19 -22.75
C ALA A 21 -17.19 0.90 -21.52
N PRO A 22 -17.94 1.08 -20.42
CA PRO A 22 -17.36 1.61 -19.19
C PRO A 22 -16.34 0.60 -18.67
N VAL A 23 -15.06 0.97 -18.65
CA VAL A 23 -14.02 0.20 -17.98
C VAL A 23 -14.28 0.32 -16.49
N LYS A 24 -15.03 -0.63 -15.92
CA LYS A 24 -15.00 -0.90 -14.49
C LYS A 24 -13.61 -1.45 -14.17
N LEU A 25 -12.70 -0.57 -13.77
CA LEU A 25 -11.48 -0.96 -13.07
C LEU A 25 -11.90 -1.48 -11.69
N TYR A 26 -12.38 -2.72 -11.68
CA TYR A 26 -12.66 -3.45 -10.46
C TYR A 26 -11.33 -4.04 -9.99
N ASN A 27 -10.75 -3.40 -8.99
CA ASN A 27 -9.50 -3.85 -8.39
C ASN A 27 -9.80 -5.09 -7.52
N LYS A 28 -9.88 -6.27 -8.15
CA LYS A 28 -10.16 -7.55 -7.47
C LYS A 28 -9.15 -7.88 -6.35
N SER A 29 -7.97 -7.26 -6.36
CA SER A 29 -6.93 -7.53 -5.35
C SER A 29 -7.28 -6.94 -3.98
N THR A 30 -7.98 -5.79 -3.93
CA THR A 30 -8.38 -5.15 -2.67
C THR A 30 -9.54 -5.88 -2.00
N ASP A 31 -10.43 -6.49 -2.80
CA ASP A 31 -11.60 -7.20 -2.26
C ASP A 31 -11.22 -8.58 -1.68
N ILE A 32 -10.24 -9.25 -2.26
CA ILE A 32 -9.73 -10.53 -1.76
C ILE A 32 -8.97 -10.34 -0.43
N SER A 33 -8.16 -9.28 -0.33
CA SER A 33 -7.49 -8.96 0.93
C SER A 33 -8.49 -8.55 2.02
N ARG A 34 -9.50 -7.72 1.71
CA ARG A 34 -10.57 -7.35 2.65
C ARG A 34 -11.37 -8.57 3.13
N LYS A 35 -11.69 -9.52 2.24
CA LYS A 35 -12.43 -10.74 2.57
C LYS A 35 -11.61 -11.71 3.41
N ARG A 36 -10.32 -11.86 3.10
CA ARG A 36 -9.41 -12.79 3.80
C ARG A 36 -9.22 -12.45 5.29
N TRP A 37 -9.21 -11.16 5.65
CA TRP A 37 -9.07 -10.71 7.05
C TRP A 37 -10.37 -10.80 7.85
N SER A 38 -11.55 -10.85 7.20
CA SER A 38 -12.84 -10.81 7.89
C SER A 38 -13.36 -12.18 8.34
N GLU A 39 -12.93 -13.25 7.67
CA GLU A 39 -13.57 -14.56 7.82
C GLU A 39 -12.72 -15.60 8.56
N GLN A 40 -11.44 -15.30 8.89
CA GLN A 40 -10.50 -16.35 9.32
C GLN A 40 -9.51 -15.94 10.43
N MET A 41 -9.94 -15.10 11.38
CA MET A 41 -9.17 -15.01 12.63
C MET A 41 -9.68 -16.09 13.59
N ASP A 42 -9.27 -17.34 13.38
CA ASP A 42 -9.36 -18.38 14.37
C ASP A 42 -8.39 -18.02 15.50
N MET A 43 -8.94 -17.73 16.69
CA MET A 43 -8.16 -17.37 17.88
C MET A 43 -7.16 -18.49 18.27
N GLU A 44 -7.43 -19.72 17.88
CA GLU A 44 -6.53 -20.86 18.10
C GLU A 44 -5.22 -20.78 17.30
N ASN A 45 -5.20 -19.99 16.21
CA ASN A 45 -4.03 -19.80 15.35
C ASN A 45 -3.21 -18.54 15.69
N LEU A 46 -3.59 -17.76 16.71
CA LEU A 46 -2.84 -16.58 17.17
C LEU A 46 -1.64 -16.94 18.06
N ILE A 47 -1.02 -18.09 17.81
CA ILE A 47 0.15 -18.56 18.54
C ILE A 47 1.41 -18.02 17.89
N GLY A 48 2.17 -17.20 18.62
CA GLY A 48 3.42 -16.60 18.16
C GLY A 48 3.29 -15.16 17.68
N GLU A 49 4.42 -14.56 17.34
CA GLU A 49 4.51 -13.26 16.70
C GLU A 49 4.52 -13.44 15.20
N THR A 50 3.62 -12.77 14.50
CA THR A 50 3.57 -12.80 13.04
C THR A 50 3.73 -11.40 12.44
N THR A 51 4.01 -11.35 11.15
CA THR A 51 4.05 -10.09 10.41
C THR A 51 2.67 -9.41 10.35
N GLU A 52 1.61 -10.16 10.54
CA GLU A 52 0.23 -9.77 10.25
C GLU A 52 -0.50 -9.17 11.46
N TYR A 53 -0.04 -9.39 12.67
CA TYR A 53 -0.67 -8.80 13.86
C TYR A 53 0.34 -8.40 14.93
N ASP A 54 -0.10 -7.53 15.85
CA ASP A 54 0.62 -7.07 17.02
C ASP A 54 -0.30 -7.17 18.25
N LYS A 55 0.22 -7.56 19.40
CA LYS A 55 -0.54 -7.77 20.64
C LYS A 55 -0.26 -6.63 21.61
N LYS A 56 -1.27 -6.23 22.37
CA LYS A 56 -1.17 -5.24 23.44
C LYS A 56 -2.05 -5.65 24.61
N ALA A 57 -1.46 -5.77 25.78
CA ALA A 57 -2.20 -6.13 26.99
C ALA A 57 -3.28 -5.08 27.35
N ALA A 58 -3.05 -3.81 27.05
CA ALA A 58 -3.98 -2.71 27.30
C ALA A 58 -3.78 -1.58 26.29
N LEU A 59 -4.74 -0.65 26.21
CA LEU A 59 -4.62 0.57 25.43
C LEU A 59 -3.78 1.61 26.17
N GLU A 60 -2.62 1.96 25.62
CA GLU A 60 -1.77 3.02 26.16
C GLU A 60 -2.18 4.40 25.63
N VAL A 61 -3.17 5.04 26.23
CA VAL A 61 -3.68 6.35 25.82
C VAL A 61 -2.63 7.46 26.04
N LYS A 62 -1.85 7.40 27.12
CA LYS A 62 -0.81 8.41 27.44
C LYS A 62 0.44 8.31 26.56
N LYS A 63 0.68 7.15 25.96
CA LYS A 63 1.81 6.90 25.07
C LYS A 63 1.34 6.29 23.75
N PRO A 64 0.55 7.01 22.96
CA PRO A 64 -0.08 6.45 21.76
C PRO A 64 0.93 6.01 20.72
N LYS A 65 2.14 6.56 20.71
CA LYS A 65 3.22 6.14 19.80
C LYS A 65 3.55 4.66 19.94
N SER A 66 3.37 4.04 21.12
CA SER A 66 3.68 2.64 21.38
C SER A 66 2.94 1.67 20.45
N TRP A 67 1.71 2.03 20.07
CA TRP A 67 0.86 1.23 19.18
C TRP A 67 0.56 1.91 17.84
N CYS A 68 0.52 3.25 17.76
CA CYS A 68 0.34 3.96 16.49
C CYS A 68 1.47 3.69 15.49
N LYS A 69 2.70 3.39 15.96
CA LYS A 69 3.79 2.94 15.08
C LYS A 69 3.42 1.68 14.30
N SER A 70 2.69 0.75 14.94
CA SER A 70 2.23 -0.47 14.27
C SER A 70 1.09 -0.17 13.29
N VAL A 71 0.20 0.76 13.61
CA VAL A 71 -0.82 1.25 12.67
C VAL A 71 -0.18 1.86 11.42
N SER A 72 0.80 2.76 11.59
CA SER A 72 1.56 3.33 10.47
C SER A 72 2.24 2.24 9.64
N ALA A 73 2.91 1.29 10.32
CA ALA A 73 3.61 0.19 9.65
C ALA A 73 2.67 -0.70 8.83
N PHE A 74 1.51 -1.05 9.37
CA PHE A 74 0.51 -1.85 8.67
C PHE A 74 -0.07 -1.11 7.47
N ALA A 75 -0.47 0.17 7.63
CA ALA A 75 -0.98 0.97 6.53
C ALA A 75 0.04 1.14 5.39
N ASN A 76 1.32 1.27 5.73
CA ASN A 76 2.42 1.43 4.77
C ASN A 76 2.87 0.13 4.10
N THR A 77 2.40 -1.05 4.57
CA THR A 77 2.86 -2.34 4.04
C THR A 77 1.70 -3.19 3.50
N LEU A 78 1.32 -4.22 4.19
CA LEU A 78 0.32 -5.19 3.72
C LEU A 78 -1.03 -5.09 4.44
N GLY A 79 -1.15 -4.19 5.40
CA GLY A 79 -2.21 -4.20 6.39
C GLY A 79 -1.85 -5.13 7.56
N GLY A 80 -2.75 -5.21 8.53
CA GLY A 80 -2.58 -6.06 9.70
C GLY A 80 -3.57 -5.74 10.80
N ALA A 81 -3.42 -6.36 11.96
CA ALA A 81 -4.30 -6.16 13.09
C ALA A 81 -3.54 -5.88 14.40
N LEU A 82 -4.07 -4.98 15.22
CA LEU A 82 -3.67 -4.85 16.61
C LEU A 82 -4.75 -5.48 17.50
N ILE A 83 -4.33 -6.30 18.44
CA ILE A 83 -5.20 -7.00 19.39
C ILE A 83 -4.95 -6.43 20.77
N PHE A 84 -5.92 -5.67 21.29
CA PHE A 84 -5.87 -5.12 22.64
C PHE A 84 -6.59 -6.05 23.62
N GLY A 85 -6.02 -6.19 24.83
CA GLY A 85 -6.46 -7.13 25.85
C GLY A 85 -5.72 -8.47 25.83
N MET A 86 -4.67 -8.61 25.01
CA MET A 86 -3.82 -9.78 24.90
C MET A 86 -2.36 -9.40 25.15
N ALA A 87 -1.69 -10.08 26.06
CA ALA A 87 -0.27 -9.91 26.36
C ALA A 87 0.62 -10.52 25.25
N ASP A 88 1.89 -10.16 25.22
CA ASP A 88 2.83 -10.61 24.18
C ASP A 88 3.04 -12.14 24.21
N ASP A 89 2.96 -12.77 25.39
CA ASP A 89 3.00 -14.22 25.58
C ASP A 89 1.73 -14.96 25.12
N GLY A 90 0.71 -14.22 24.70
CA GLY A 90 -0.59 -14.75 24.27
C GLY A 90 -1.61 -14.88 25.40
N GLN A 91 -1.28 -14.52 26.65
CA GLN A 91 -2.24 -14.54 27.73
C GLN A 91 -3.37 -13.54 27.49
N ILE A 92 -4.61 -13.98 27.62
CA ILE A 92 -5.79 -13.14 27.47
C ILE A 92 -6.04 -12.41 28.79
N VAL A 93 -5.77 -11.11 28.80
CA VAL A 93 -6.01 -10.22 29.91
C VAL A 93 -7.46 -9.72 29.90
N GLY A 94 -7.95 -9.36 28.71
CA GLY A 94 -9.22 -8.70 28.49
C GLY A 94 -9.16 -7.18 28.77
N LEU A 95 -10.12 -6.45 28.25
CA LEU A 95 -10.27 -5.01 28.48
C LEU A 95 -11.39 -4.75 29.48
N THR A 96 -11.21 -3.76 30.35
CA THR A 96 -12.21 -3.36 31.36
C THR A 96 -13.32 -2.52 30.74
N GLU A 97 -12.97 -1.59 29.85
CA GLU A 97 -13.89 -0.65 29.22
C GLU A 97 -13.72 -0.66 27.69
N PRO A 98 -14.06 -1.75 27.00
CA PRO A 98 -13.75 -1.91 25.59
C PRO A 98 -14.40 -0.86 24.68
N ASP A 99 -15.64 -0.41 25.00
CA ASP A 99 -16.33 0.62 24.22
C ASP A 99 -15.62 1.98 24.33
N SER A 100 -15.25 2.38 25.56
CA SER A 100 -14.49 3.61 25.82
C SER A 100 -13.11 3.56 25.14
N ASP A 101 -12.47 2.40 25.13
CA ASP A 101 -11.17 2.22 24.48
C ASP A 101 -11.29 2.30 22.94
N ALA A 102 -12.38 1.81 22.35
CA ALA A 102 -12.66 1.96 20.92
C ALA A 102 -12.83 3.42 20.50
N GLU A 103 -13.54 4.21 21.32
CA GLU A 103 -13.69 5.65 21.10
C GLU A 103 -12.34 6.38 21.16
N LYS A 104 -11.53 6.09 22.19
CA LYS A 104 -10.17 6.66 22.35
C LYS A 104 -9.25 6.29 21.19
N ILE A 105 -9.28 5.05 20.72
CA ILE A 105 -8.51 4.62 19.53
C ILE A 105 -8.90 5.47 18.34
N SER A 106 -10.20 5.62 18.07
CA SER A 106 -10.70 6.38 16.94
C SER A 106 -10.29 7.85 17.01
N GLU A 107 -10.33 8.45 18.18
CA GLU A 107 -9.91 9.84 18.41
C GLU A 107 -8.39 10.00 18.22
N ILE A 108 -7.61 9.09 18.77
CA ILE A 108 -6.15 9.13 18.64
C ILE A 108 -5.73 8.94 17.17
N LEU A 109 -6.34 8.03 16.43
CA LEU A 109 -6.03 7.83 15.01
C LEU A 109 -6.35 9.08 14.19
N LYS A 110 -7.49 9.73 14.44
CA LYS A 110 -7.86 11.00 13.77
C LYS A 110 -6.90 12.15 14.07
N THR A 111 -6.31 12.18 15.25
CA THR A 111 -5.46 13.31 15.69
C THR A 111 -3.97 13.05 15.52
N ARG A 112 -3.54 11.81 15.42
CA ARG A 112 -2.13 11.41 15.42
C ARG A 112 -1.66 10.68 14.16
N MET A 113 -2.56 10.39 13.21
CA MET A 113 -2.19 9.74 11.95
C MET A 113 -2.46 10.66 10.77
N GLU A 114 -1.51 10.72 9.84
CA GLU A 114 -1.64 11.52 8.62
C GLU A 114 -0.99 10.81 7.42
N PRO A 115 -1.77 10.53 6.35
CA PRO A 115 -3.23 10.57 6.32
C PRO A 115 -3.84 9.58 7.31
N ILE A 116 -5.16 9.71 7.56
CA ILE A 116 -5.86 8.75 8.44
C ILE A 116 -5.96 7.42 7.67
N PRO A 117 -5.44 6.31 8.21
CA PRO A 117 -5.53 5.01 7.55
C PRO A 117 -6.97 4.48 7.57
N GLU A 118 -7.31 3.67 6.58
CA GLU A 118 -8.57 2.91 6.64
C GLU A 118 -8.45 1.81 7.71
N PHE A 119 -9.41 1.75 8.63
CA PHE A 119 -9.41 0.78 9.72
C PHE A 119 -10.81 0.31 10.08
N ARG A 120 -10.89 -0.79 10.81
CA ARG A 120 -12.13 -1.33 11.38
C ARG A 120 -11.87 -1.82 12.80
N LEU A 121 -12.79 -1.50 13.71
CA LEU A 121 -12.78 -2.01 15.08
C LEU A 121 -13.77 -3.17 15.21
N ARG A 122 -13.35 -4.22 15.92
CA ARG A 122 -14.17 -5.40 16.22
C ARG A 122 -13.99 -5.80 17.68
N PHE A 123 -15.08 -6.18 18.31
CA PHE A 123 -15.06 -6.77 19.65
C PHE A 123 -15.09 -8.28 19.53
N HIS A 124 -14.24 -8.96 20.28
CA HIS A 124 -14.24 -10.41 20.39
C HIS A 124 -14.45 -10.81 21.86
N LYS A 125 -15.58 -11.45 22.15
CA LYS A 125 -15.91 -11.95 23.47
C LYS A 125 -15.36 -13.36 23.64
N ILE A 126 -14.70 -13.61 24.75
CA ILE A 126 -14.15 -14.91 25.14
C ILE A 126 -15.11 -15.59 26.09
N ASP A 127 -15.08 -16.94 26.18
CA ASP A 127 -16.00 -17.74 26.99
C ASP A 127 -15.96 -17.43 28.49
N ASP A 128 -14.83 -16.88 29.00
CA ASP A 128 -14.68 -16.44 30.38
C ASP A 128 -15.22 -15.00 30.64
N GLY A 129 -15.91 -14.41 29.67
CA GLY A 129 -16.49 -13.06 29.75
C GLY A 129 -15.52 -11.93 29.47
N LYS A 130 -14.25 -12.21 29.19
CA LYS A 130 -13.27 -11.20 28.77
C LYS A 130 -13.57 -10.71 27.35
N VAL A 131 -13.24 -9.46 27.09
CA VAL A 131 -13.43 -8.83 25.78
C VAL A 131 -12.09 -8.39 25.25
N LEU A 132 -11.80 -8.75 24.01
CA LEU A 132 -10.69 -8.22 23.22
C LEU A 132 -11.21 -7.20 22.23
N LEU A 133 -10.42 -6.17 21.96
CA LEU A 133 -10.67 -5.19 20.93
C LEU A 133 -9.64 -5.36 19.81
N ILE A 134 -10.12 -5.64 18.61
CA ILE A 134 -9.30 -5.87 17.43
C ILE A 134 -9.41 -4.65 16.51
N LEU A 135 -8.28 -4.04 16.24
CA LEU A 135 -8.13 -2.94 15.27
C LEU A 135 -7.51 -3.50 14.00
N ASP A 136 -8.34 -3.77 13.00
CA ASP A 136 -7.87 -4.13 11.66
C ASP A 136 -7.45 -2.85 10.92
N VAL A 137 -6.23 -2.80 10.47
CA VAL A 137 -5.68 -1.70 9.66
C VAL A 137 -5.49 -2.20 8.24
N PHE A 138 -6.12 -1.54 7.27
CA PHE A 138 -6.00 -1.93 5.88
C PHE A 138 -4.74 -1.33 5.25
N LYS A 139 -4.22 -2.00 4.22
CA LYS A 139 -3.15 -1.46 3.40
C LYS A 139 -3.62 -0.16 2.77
N GLY A 140 -2.86 0.91 2.98
CA GLY A 140 -3.16 2.21 2.43
C GLY A 140 -2.67 2.41 1.00
N GLU A 141 -3.43 3.17 0.21
CA GLU A 141 -3.06 3.56 -1.16
C GLU A 141 -2.30 4.89 -1.19
N GLU A 142 -2.52 5.76 -0.20
CA GLU A 142 -1.93 7.11 -0.10
C GLU A 142 -0.65 7.13 0.76
N THR A 143 0.21 6.12 0.58
CA THR A 143 1.47 6.06 1.35
C THR A 143 2.36 7.28 1.07
N PRO A 144 3.13 7.77 2.06
CA PRO A 144 3.33 7.22 3.40
C PRO A 144 2.31 7.72 4.44
N TYR A 145 1.87 6.82 5.30
CA TYR A 145 1.08 7.12 6.49
C TYR A 145 2.01 7.40 7.66
N TYR A 146 1.92 8.59 8.22
CA TYR A 146 2.78 9.05 9.30
C TYR A 146 2.09 8.97 10.65
N TYR A 147 2.86 8.72 11.69
CA TYR A 147 2.51 9.12 13.04
C TYR A 147 2.91 10.58 13.23
N SER A 148 1.94 11.42 13.57
CA SER A 148 2.11 12.85 13.85
C SER A 148 1.93 13.07 15.35
N GLY A 149 3.02 13.08 16.09
CA GLY A 149 3.01 13.28 17.53
C GLY A 149 4.29 13.96 17.99
N ASP A 150 4.20 14.68 19.12
CA ASP A 150 5.36 15.30 19.76
C ASP A 150 6.18 16.21 18.81
N GLY A 151 5.50 16.86 17.85
CA GLY A 151 6.14 17.74 16.86
C GLY A 151 6.95 17.01 15.80
N THR A 152 6.83 15.69 15.69
CA THR A 152 7.53 14.87 14.68
C THR A 152 6.55 14.14 13.77
N LEU A 153 6.95 14.01 12.50
CA LEU A 153 6.29 13.17 11.50
C LEU A 153 7.17 11.95 11.23
N GLU A 154 6.69 10.78 11.61
CA GLU A 154 7.46 9.54 11.47
C GLU A 154 6.64 8.47 10.76
N ALA A 155 7.16 7.97 9.63
CA ALA A 155 6.58 6.80 8.97
C ALA A 155 7.26 5.52 9.48
N PHE A 156 6.46 4.48 9.64
CA PHE A 156 6.92 3.16 10.05
C PHE A 156 6.59 2.13 8.97
N VAL A 157 7.39 1.08 8.88
CA VAL A 157 7.20 -0.07 7.99
C VAL A 157 7.29 -1.36 8.78
N ARG A 158 6.61 -2.40 8.34
CA ARG A 158 6.68 -3.72 8.97
C ARG A 158 7.82 -4.52 8.35
N ILE A 159 8.77 -4.96 9.17
CA ILE A 159 9.86 -5.85 8.78
C ILE A 159 9.79 -7.07 9.71
N GLY A 160 9.34 -8.20 9.17
CA GLY A 160 9.01 -9.34 10.00
C GLY A 160 7.89 -9.00 11.00
N ASN A 161 8.14 -9.25 12.28
CA ASN A 161 7.22 -8.97 13.38
C ASN A 161 7.41 -7.58 14.01
N GLU A 162 8.35 -6.75 13.49
CA GLU A 162 8.67 -5.46 14.07
C GLU A 162 8.14 -4.28 13.23
N SER A 163 7.70 -3.23 13.93
CA SER A 163 7.36 -1.94 13.34
C SER A 163 8.56 -0.99 13.51
N VAL A 164 9.34 -0.82 12.43
CA VAL A 164 10.55 -0.01 12.41
C VAL A 164 10.33 1.31 11.70
N ARG A 165 11.05 2.35 12.11
CA ARG A 165 11.02 3.65 11.43
C ARG A 165 11.54 3.49 10.00
N ALA A 166 10.79 4.04 9.04
CA ALA A 166 11.18 4.01 7.64
C ALA A 166 12.52 4.75 7.42
N SER A 167 13.45 4.11 6.76
CA SER A 167 14.68 4.74 6.29
C SER A 167 14.39 5.76 5.19
N ALA A 168 15.35 6.60 4.84
CA ALA A 168 15.21 7.56 3.73
C ALA A 168 14.85 6.85 2.40
N THR A 169 15.43 5.67 2.16
CA THR A 169 15.15 4.84 0.97
C THR A 169 13.73 4.29 1.00
N GLU A 170 13.29 3.74 2.14
CA GLU A 170 11.93 3.25 2.33
C GLU A 170 10.91 4.38 2.18
N LEU A 171 11.18 5.54 2.78
CA LEU A 171 10.30 6.70 2.68
C LEU A 171 10.15 7.15 1.23
N LYS A 172 11.24 7.21 0.46
CA LYS A 172 11.19 7.52 -0.97
C LYS A 172 10.33 6.51 -1.73
N ARG A 173 10.47 5.21 -1.44
CA ARG A 173 9.65 4.15 -2.04
C ARG A 173 8.15 4.32 -1.72
N LEU A 174 7.81 4.61 -0.47
CA LEU A 174 6.43 4.86 -0.05
C LEU A 174 5.82 6.06 -0.76
N VAL A 175 6.55 7.18 -0.87
CA VAL A 175 6.11 8.39 -1.59
C VAL A 175 5.82 8.08 -3.06
N LEU A 176 6.67 7.30 -3.72
CA LEU A 176 6.44 6.91 -5.11
C LEU A 176 5.21 6.01 -5.27
N HIS A 177 5.05 5.05 -4.35
CA HIS A 177 3.90 4.16 -4.33
C HIS A 177 2.59 4.94 -4.17
N GLY A 178 2.51 5.87 -3.22
CA GLY A 178 1.32 6.68 -2.98
C GLY A 178 0.98 7.65 -4.11
N ARG A 179 1.97 8.00 -4.94
CA ARG A 179 1.74 8.80 -6.16
C ARG A 179 1.40 7.96 -7.38
N ASN A 180 1.31 6.65 -7.26
CA ASN A 180 1.20 5.70 -8.39
C ASN A 180 2.27 5.91 -9.47
N THR A 181 3.48 6.35 -9.05
CA THR A 181 4.62 6.58 -9.93
C THR A 181 5.67 5.51 -9.71
N SER A 182 6.18 4.94 -10.77
CA SER A 182 7.31 4.01 -10.70
C SER A 182 8.65 4.76 -10.82
N TYR A 183 9.76 4.11 -10.46
CA TYR A 183 11.10 4.70 -10.55
C TYR A 183 11.47 5.09 -11.98
N ASP A 184 11.06 4.31 -12.94
CA ASP A 184 11.31 4.51 -14.37
C ASP A 184 10.48 5.64 -14.99
N SER A 185 9.39 6.07 -14.32
CA SER A 185 8.59 7.22 -14.73
C SER A 185 9.08 8.55 -14.14
N GLN A 186 10.12 8.53 -13.29
CA GLN A 186 10.68 9.75 -12.73
C GLN A 186 11.54 10.48 -13.76
N MET A 187 11.37 11.81 -13.81
CA MET A 187 12.24 12.65 -14.62
C MET A 187 13.67 12.61 -14.05
N THR A 188 14.63 12.36 -14.90
CA THR A 188 16.05 12.40 -14.56
C THR A 188 16.65 13.74 -15.02
N LEU A 189 17.77 14.15 -14.43
CA LEU A 189 18.55 15.30 -14.86
C LEU A 189 19.34 15.03 -16.15
N TYR A 190 19.36 13.76 -16.59
CA TYR A 190 20.10 13.31 -17.75
C TYR A 190 19.22 13.39 -18.99
N ARG A 191 19.79 13.85 -20.09
CA ARG A 191 19.14 13.87 -21.41
C ARG A 191 19.44 12.59 -22.17
N VAL A 192 18.50 12.16 -23.00
CA VAL A 192 18.67 10.95 -23.83
C VAL A 192 19.89 11.09 -24.77
N GLU A 193 20.16 12.32 -25.23
CA GLU A 193 21.28 12.64 -26.12
C GLU A 193 22.64 12.44 -25.46
N ASP A 194 22.72 12.48 -24.13
CA ASP A 194 23.97 12.30 -23.36
C ASP A 194 24.42 10.83 -23.30
N TYR A 195 23.58 9.89 -23.77
CA TYR A 195 23.84 8.45 -23.72
C TYR A 195 23.88 7.80 -25.09
N ALA A 196 24.95 7.05 -25.33
CA ALA A 196 25.14 6.31 -26.59
C ALA A 196 24.21 5.08 -26.75
N PHE A 197 23.60 4.61 -25.67
CA PHE A 197 22.76 3.40 -25.64
C PHE A 197 23.36 2.19 -26.38
N SER A 198 24.67 2.06 -26.39
CA SER A 198 25.41 1.05 -27.17
C SER A 198 24.95 -0.39 -26.91
N LYS A 199 24.81 -0.75 -25.60
CA LYS A 199 24.33 -2.08 -25.19
C LYS A 199 22.87 -2.36 -25.62
N LEU A 200 22.02 -1.33 -25.61
CA LEU A 200 20.63 -1.46 -26.06
C LEU A 200 20.59 -1.65 -27.57
N ARG A 201 21.41 -0.89 -28.33
CA ARG A 201 21.53 -1.02 -29.77
C ARG A 201 22.04 -2.40 -30.18
N GLU A 202 23.09 -2.89 -29.54
CA GLU A 202 23.63 -4.23 -29.76
C GLU A 202 22.57 -5.32 -29.54
N ARG A 203 21.88 -5.30 -28.40
CA ARG A 203 20.82 -6.28 -28.13
C ARG A 203 19.65 -6.19 -29.09
N TYR A 204 19.29 -4.99 -29.50
CA TYR A 204 18.22 -4.79 -30.48
C TYR A 204 18.61 -5.35 -31.84
N THR A 205 19.84 -5.08 -32.30
CA THR A 205 20.38 -5.62 -33.56
C THR A 205 20.43 -7.14 -33.56
N ILE A 206 20.92 -7.73 -32.45
CA ILE A 206 20.96 -9.21 -32.33
C ILE A 206 19.53 -9.80 -32.40
N ARG A 207 18.56 -9.18 -31.74
CA ARG A 207 17.20 -9.72 -31.64
C ARG A 207 16.34 -9.44 -32.87
N SER A 208 16.50 -8.32 -33.53
CA SER A 208 15.72 -7.91 -34.70
C SER A 208 16.37 -8.25 -36.06
N GLY A 209 17.66 -8.55 -36.06
CA GLY A 209 18.44 -8.72 -37.29
C GLY A 209 18.61 -7.43 -38.08
N ARG A 210 18.27 -6.27 -37.52
CA ARG A 210 18.32 -4.97 -38.21
C ARG A 210 19.15 -3.98 -37.42
N GLU A 211 20.10 -3.34 -38.12
CA GLU A 211 20.82 -2.21 -37.56
C GLU A 211 19.90 -0.98 -37.55
N THR A 212 19.57 -0.47 -36.35
CA THR A 212 18.68 0.66 -36.20
C THR A 212 19.37 1.75 -35.40
N ALA A 213 19.38 2.96 -35.93
CA ALA A 213 19.77 4.12 -35.15
C ALA A 213 18.73 4.36 -34.04
N LEU A 214 19.13 4.23 -32.78
CA LEU A 214 18.29 4.57 -31.63
C LEU A 214 18.25 6.09 -31.52
N THR A 215 17.29 6.68 -32.19
CA THR A 215 16.99 8.12 -32.08
C THR A 215 15.88 8.33 -31.06
N THR A 216 15.70 9.56 -30.62
CA THR A 216 14.60 9.94 -29.72
C THR A 216 13.24 9.51 -30.27
N LYS A 217 13.05 9.53 -31.60
CA LYS A 217 11.84 9.06 -32.27
C LYS A 217 11.63 7.54 -32.19
N THR A 218 12.72 6.75 -32.18
CA THR A 218 12.64 5.27 -32.08
C THR A 218 12.48 4.81 -30.64
N LEU A 219 13.02 5.56 -29.69
CA LEU A 219 12.88 5.28 -28.24
C LEU A 219 11.51 5.72 -27.71
N PHE A 220 10.95 6.79 -28.27
CA PHE A 220 9.65 7.33 -27.87
C PHE A 220 8.75 7.49 -29.10
N PRO A 221 8.04 6.42 -29.51
CA PRO A 221 7.06 6.51 -30.60
C PRO A 221 5.99 7.55 -30.25
N SER A 222 5.49 8.23 -31.28
CA SER A 222 4.53 9.34 -31.21
C SER A 222 3.42 9.14 -30.16
N GLY A 223 3.48 9.90 -29.09
CA GLY A 223 2.55 9.88 -27.95
C GLY A 223 3.21 10.20 -26.61
N TRP A 224 4.50 10.01 -26.47
CA TRP A 224 5.27 10.43 -25.30
C TRP A 224 5.91 11.79 -25.56
N GLN A 225 5.11 12.83 -25.45
CA GLN A 225 5.69 14.18 -25.44
C GLN A 225 6.44 14.32 -24.11
N THR A 226 7.76 14.44 -24.21
CA THR A 226 8.57 14.98 -23.11
C THR A 226 8.04 16.37 -22.81
N ARG A 227 7.30 16.53 -21.72
CA ARG A 227 7.03 17.84 -21.17
C ARG A 227 8.39 18.42 -20.76
N ALA A 228 8.92 19.29 -21.59
CA ALA A 228 10.03 20.16 -21.19
C ALA A 228 9.55 20.93 -19.95
N ALA A 229 10.22 20.72 -18.83
CA ALA A 229 10.05 21.60 -17.68
C ALA A 229 10.64 22.96 -18.05
N PHE A 230 9.80 23.98 -17.98
CA PHE A 230 10.24 25.36 -17.82
C PHE A 230 10.58 25.60 -16.35
#